data_01ecd900da65d314a89cfc90659ac5b4
#
_entry.id   01ecd900da65d314a89cfc90659ac5b4
#
_cell.length_a   1.000
_cell.length_b   1.000
_cell.length_c   1.000
_cell.angle_alpha   90.00
_cell.angle_beta   90.00
_cell.angle_gamma   90.00
#
_symmetry.space_group_name_H-M   'P 1'
#
loop_
_entity.id
_entity.type
_entity.pdbx_description
1 polymer ?
#
loop_
_entity_poly.entity_id
_entity_poly.type
_entity_poly.pdbx_seq_one_letter_code
_entity_poly.pdbx_strand_id
1 'polypeptide(L)'
;MQDLELTEEQVMIRDMARDFARNEIAPHAQAWEQAGWIDDALVAKMGELGLLGMVVPDEWGGSYIDYVAYALAVEEISAADGATGTLMSVHSSVGCGPVLNYGSDGHKQQWLEKLASGQAIGCFCLTEPQAGSEAHNLRTRAELKDGEWVLNGAKQFVSNGKRAQLAIVFAVTDPDLGKRGLSAFLVPTDNPGYRVDRMEHKMGIRASDTCAVTLSDCRIPAENLLGERGKGLSIALSNLEGGRIGIAAQALGIARAAFEAALGYARDRVQFDKPIIEHQSIANLLADMHTRINASRLLVLHAARLRTAGKPCLSEASQAKLFASEMAEWVCSKAIQIHGGYGYLEDYPVEKYYRDARITQIYEGSSEIQRLLIARELRHYAL
;
A
#
# COMPACT_ATOMS: atom_id res chain seq x y z
N MET A 1 13.15 -5.26 23.04
CA MET A 1 12.30 -6.37 22.61
C MET A 1 13.13 -7.21 21.68
N GLN A 2 13.89 -8.09 22.33
CA GLN A 2 14.53 -9.19 21.64
C GLN A 2 13.41 -10.04 21.04
N ASP A 3 13.51 -10.28 19.76
CA ASP A 3 12.99 -11.44 19.07
C ASP A 3 11.50 -11.76 19.25
N LEU A 4 10.69 -11.02 18.56
CA LEU A 4 9.89 -11.73 17.57
C LEU A 4 10.92 -12.44 16.70
N GLU A 5 11.16 -13.74 16.98
CA GLU A 5 12.20 -14.53 16.31
C GLU A 5 12.07 -14.38 14.80
N LEU A 6 12.82 -13.41 14.27
CA LEU A 6 12.97 -13.25 12.84
C LEU A 6 13.99 -14.29 12.39
N THR A 7 13.74 -14.92 11.25
CA THR A 7 14.74 -15.79 10.63
C THR A 7 15.93 -14.96 10.13
N GLU A 8 17.06 -15.61 9.89
CA GLU A 8 18.24 -14.93 9.31
C GLU A 8 17.90 -14.27 7.97
N GLU A 9 17.09 -14.92 7.14
CA GLU A 9 16.64 -14.38 5.84
C GLU A 9 15.76 -13.13 6.01
N GLN A 10 14.83 -13.14 6.98
CA GLN A 10 14.00 -11.97 7.29
C GLN A 10 14.84 -10.79 7.79
N VAL A 11 15.87 -11.05 8.58
CA VAL A 11 16.82 -10.04 9.05
C VAL A 11 17.63 -9.49 7.87
N MET A 12 18.15 -10.35 6.99
CA MET A 12 18.90 -9.93 5.80
C MET A 12 18.05 -9.03 4.88
N ILE A 13 16.80 -9.40 4.62
CA ILE A 13 15.88 -8.59 3.79
C ILE A 13 15.57 -7.25 4.45
N ARG A 14 15.26 -7.25 5.74
CA ARG A 14 15.03 -6.00 6.48
C ARG A 14 16.24 -5.07 6.37
N ASP A 15 17.43 -5.58 6.61
CA ASP A 15 18.65 -4.77 6.64
C ASP A 15 19.02 -4.28 5.22
N MET A 16 18.87 -5.11 4.19
CA MET A 16 19.01 -4.70 2.79
C MET A 16 18.01 -3.59 2.42
N ALA A 17 16.73 -3.76 2.76
CA ALA A 17 15.70 -2.76 2.48
C ALA A 17 15.97 -1.45 3.26
N ARG A 18 16.48 -1.53 4.50
CA ARG A 18 16.89 -0.36 5.29
C ARG A 18 18.04 0.39 4.66
N ASP A 19 19.09 -0.32 4.25
CA ASP A 19 20.26 0.29 3.65
C ASP A 19 19.89 0.95 2.32
N PHE A 20 19.11 0.29 1.50
CA PHE A 20 18.56 0.87 0.27
C PHE A 20 17.71 2.11 0.55
N ALA A 21 16.80 2.03 1.51
CA ALA A 21 15.91 3.14 1.88
C ALA A 21 16.69 4.37 2.36
N ARG A 22 17.75 4.16 3.17
CA ARG A 22 18.58 5.24 3.69
C ARG A 22 19.46 5.90 2.62
N ASN A 23 20.00 5.10 1.71
CA ASN A 23 21.01 5.59 0.75
C ASN A 23 20.37 6.07 -0.55
N GLU A 24 19.28 5.46 -1.02
CA GLU A 24 18.71 5.71 -2.34
C GLU A 24 17.34 6.44 -2.28
N ILE A 25 16.61 6.38 -1.15
CA ILE A 25 15.27 6.98 -1.04
C ILE A 25 15.30 8.24 -0.20
N ALA A 26 15.75 8.16 1.05
CA ALA A 26 15.67 9.26 2.00
C ALA A 26 16.31 10.57 1.50
N PRO A 27 17.47 10.56 0.80
CA PRO A 27 18.09 11.79 0.29
C PRO A 27 17.28 12.51 -0.79
N HIS A 28 16.36 11.79 -1.45
CA HIS A 28 15.58 12.29 -2.59
C HIS A 28 14.10 12.53 -2.28
N ALA A 29 13.60 12.04 -1.14
CA ALA A 29 12.18 12.04 -0.79
C ALA A 29 11.52 13.42 -0.85
N GLN A 30 12.20 14.47 -0.38
CA GLN A 30 11.69 15.83 -0.43
C GLN A 30 11.63 16.39 -1.86
N ALA A 31 12.63 16.11 -2.68
CA ALA A 31 12.65 16.53 -4.09
C ALA A 31 11.53 15.86 -4.88
N TRP A 32 11.29 14.55 -4.66
CA TRP A 32 10.17 13.84 -5.28
C TRP A 32 8.80 14.33 -4.79
N GLU A 33 8.69 14.64 -3.51
CA GLU A 33 7.47 15.25 -2.94
C GLU A 33 7.12 16.56 -3.67
N GLN A 34 8.12 17.44 -3.92
CA GLN A 34 7.95 18.71 -4.63
C GLN A 34 7.65 18.49 -6.11
N ALA A 35 8.30 17.52 -6.74
CA ALA A 35 8.09 17.16 -8.15
C ALA A 35 6.75 16.45 -8.39
N GLY A 36 6.17 15.84 -7.34
CA GLY A 36 4.97 15.00 -7.46
C GLY A 36 5.24 13.68 -8.19
N TRP A 37 6.49 13.20 -8.22
CA TRP A 37 6.89 12.01 -8.98
C TRP A 37 8.14 11.35 -8.39
N ILE A 38 8.07 10.02 -8.21
CA ILE A 38 9.22 9.19 -7.85
C ILE A 38 10.00 8.88 -9.13
N ASP A 39 11.31 9.04 -9.09
CA ASP A 39 12.19 8.78 -10.24
C ASP A 39 12.03 7.33 -10.74
N ASP A 40 11.94 7.16 -12.06
CA ASP A 40 11.83 5.85 -12.71
C ASP A 40 13.10 5.01 -12.50
N ALA A 41 14.26 5.65 -12.37
CA ALA A 41 15.52 4.97 -12.06
C ALA A 41 15.47 4.30 -10.67
N LEU A 42 14.79 4.90 -9.68
CA LEU A 42 14.59 4.24 -8.39
C LEU A 42 13.71 3.00 -8.53
N VAL A 43 12.63 3.10 -9.30
CA VAL A 43 11.69 1.97 -9.51
C VAL A 43 12.41 0.80 -10.17
N ALA A 44 13.28 1.08 -11.15
CA ALA A 44 14.12 0.05 -11.77
C ALA A 44 15.05 -0.62 -10.74
N LYS A 45 15.76 0.16 -9.91
CA LYS A 45 16.60 -0.38 -8.82
C LYS A 45 15.81 -1.22 -7.81
N MET A 46 14.59 -0.82 -7.47
CA MET A 46 13.70 -1.60 -6.60
C MET A 46 13.37 -2.96 -7.22
N GLY A 47 13.14 -3.00 -8.55
CA GLY A 47 12.93 -4.24 -9.29
C GLY A 47 14.17 -5.13 -9.29
N GLU A 48 15.36 -4.58 -9.57
CA GLU A 48 16.66 -5.30 -9.55
C GLU A 48 16.95 -5.94 -8.18
N LEU A 49 16.55 -5.27 -7.09
CA LEU A 49 16.67 -5.79 -5.72
C LEU A 49 15.54 -6.76 -5.32
N GLY A 50 14.59 -7.03 -6.22
CA GLY A 50 13.44 -7.90 -5.96
C GLY A 50 12.36 -7.29 -5.06
N LEU A 51 12.45 -6.02 -4.68
CA LEU A 51 11.49 -5.36 -3.79
C LEU A 51 10.08 -5.25 -4.39
N LEU A 52 9.95 -5.28 -5.71
CA LEU A 52 8.66 -5.26 -6.42
C LEU A 52 8.06 -6.66 -6.60
N GLY A 53 8.87 -7.71 -6.51
CA GLY A 53 8.47 -9.10 -6.66
C GLY A 53 8.25 -9.88 -5.37
N MET A 54 8.24 -9.23 -4.20
CA MET A 54 8.24 -9.89 -2.89
C MET A 54 7.00 -10.73 -2.54
N VAL A 55 5.94 -10.66 -3.33
CA VAL A 55 4.74 -11.52 -3.19
C VAL A 55 4.63 -12.55 -4.31
N VAL A 56 5.55 -12.52 -5.27
CA VAL A 56 5.59 -13.40 -6.45
C VAL A 56 6.63 -14.51 -6.21
N PRO A 57 6.27 -15.80 -6.39
CA PRO A 57 7.22 -16.91 -6.28
C PRO A 57 8.35 -16.84 -7.32
N ASP A 58 9.47 -17.47 -7.00
CA ASP A 58 10.67 -17.54 -7.85
C ASP A 58 10.38 -18.15 -9.24
N GLU A 59 9.50 -19.14 -9.31
CA GLU A 59 9.08 -19.76 -10.58
C GLU A 59 8.46 -18.77 -11.59
N TRP A 60 8.03 -17.60 -11.10
CA TRP A 60 7.47 -16.49 -11.89
C TRP A 60 8.38 -15.26 -11.87
N GLY A 61 9.67 -15.43 -11.56
CA GLY A 61 10.65 -14.34 -11.53
C GLY A 61 10.55 -13.42 -10.31
N GLY A 62 9.84 -13.82 -9.25
CA GLY A 62 9.70 -13.06 -8.03
C GLY A 62 10.78 -13.37 -6.99
N SER A 63 10.64 -12.76 -5.82
CA SER A 63 11.54 -12.85 -4.67
C SER A 63 10.79 -13.20 -3.39
N TYR A 64 9.67 -13.90 -3.50
CA TYR A 64 8.84 -14.26 -2.34
C TYR A 64 9.59 -15.19 -1.39
N ILE A 65 9.76 -14.74 -0.16
CA ILE A 65 10.19 -15.57 0.98
C ILE A 65 8.98 -15.83 1.86
N ASP A 66 8.44 -14.77 2.47
CA ASP A 66 7.22 -14.80 3.25
C ASP A 66 6.62 -13.39 3.44
N TYR A 67 5.43 -13.31 4.01
CA TYR A 67 4.78 -12.02 4.28
C TYR A 67 5.42 -11.23 5.42
N VAL A 68 6.22 -11.86 6.30
CA VAL A 68 6.97 -11.16 7.35
C VAL A 68 8.11 -10.37 6.71
N ALA A 69 8.90 -11.00 5.82
CA ALA A 69 9.95 -10.32 5.06
C ALA A 69 9.39 -9.16 4.23
N TYR A 70 8.24 -9.37 3.56
CA TYR A 70 7.53 -8.32 2.83
C TYR A 70 7.13 -7.15 3.74
N ALA A 71 6.51 -7.41 4.88
CA ALA A 71 6.09 -6.37 5.82
C ALA A 71 7.28 -5.57 6.38
N LEU A 72 8.39 -6.25 6.70
CA LEU A 72 9.63 -5.61 7.15
C LEU A 72 10.21 -4.70 6.06
N ALA A 73 10.26 -5.15 4.80
CA ALA A 73 10.74 -4.34 3.70
C ALA A 73 9.84 -3.11 3.47
N VAL A 74 8.51 -3.27 3.47
CA VAL A 74 7.57 -2.14 3.34
C VAL A 74 7.74 -1.15 4.49
N GLU A 75 7.96 -1.61 5.73
CA GLU A 75 8.23 -0.73 6.88
C GLU A 75 9.49 0.11 6.64
N GLU A 76 10.60 -0.50 6.19
CA GLU A 76 11.86 0.21 5.98
C GLU A 76 11.78 1.22 4.82
N ILE A 77 11.20 0.83 3.70
CA ILE A 77 10.99 1.72 2.55
C ILE A 77 10.09 2.91 2.94
N SER A 78 9.00 2.64 3.67
CA SER A 78 8.04 3.67 4.08
C SER A 78 8.59 4.62 5.15
N ALA A 79 9.57 4.18 5.93
CA ALA A 79 10.26 5.05 6.88
C ALA A 79 11.13 6.10 6.17
N ALA A 80 11.65 5.80 4.99
CA ALA A 80 12.38 6.76 4.17
C ALA A 80 11.42 7.67 3.39
N ASP A 81 10.36 7.09 2.78
CA ASP A 81 9.34 7.85 2.05
C ASP A 81 8.01 7.09 1.96
N GLY A 82 6.94 7.69 2.49
CA GLY A 82 5.60 7.12 2.47
C GLY A 82 5.06 6.90 1.06
N ALA A 83 5.41 7.75 0.10
CA ALA A 83 4.96 7.63 -1.30
C ALA A 83 5.59 6.40 -2.00
N THR A 84 6.89 6.16 -1.78
CA THR A 84 7.60 4.98 -2.28
C THR A 84 7.06 3.70 -1.65
N GLY A 85 6.75 3.74 -0.34
CA GLY A 85 6.06 2.66 0.34
C GLY A 85 4.68 2.34 -0.26
N THR A 86 3.92 3.38 -0.65
CA THR A 86 2.64 3.20 -1.36
C THR A 86 2.83 2.51 -2.70
N LEU A 87 3.80 2.96 -3.51
CA LEU A 87 4.11 2.36 -4.81
C LEU A 87 4.39 0.86 -4.65
N MET A 88 5.31 0.50 -3.75
CA MET A 88 5.70 -0.88 -3.49
C MET A 88 4.51 -1.73 -3.00
N SER A 89 3.76 -1.24 -2.01
CA SER A 89 2.65 -1.99 -1.40
C SER A 89 1.51 -2.24 -2.38
N VAL A 90 1.08 -1.21 -3.12
CA VAL A 90 -0.01 -1.32 -4.11
C VAL A 90 0.41 -2.20 -5.27
N HIS A 91 1.62 -2.01 -5.80
CA HIS A 91 2.14 -2.84 -6.88
C HIS A 91 2.17 -4.32 -6.50
N SER A 92 2.75 -4.65 -5.34
CA SER A 92 2.85 -6.04 -4.88
C SER A 92 1.48 -6.65 -4.60
N SER A 93 0.65 -6.01 -3.77
CA SER A 93 -0.59 -6.61 -3.25
C SER A 93 -1.72 -6.67 -4.28
N VAL A 94 -1.97 -5.58 -5.00
CA VAL A 94 -3.12 -5.45 -5.91
C VAL A 94 -2.74 -5.29 -7.37
N GLY A 95 -1.46 -5.13 -7.69
CA GLY A 95 -0.90 -5.25 -9.03
C GLY A 95 -0.52 -6.70 -9.36
N CYS A 96 0.44 -7.27 -8.62
CA CYS A 96 0.92 -8.65 -8.82
C CYS A 96 -0.09 -9.71 -8.32
N GLY A 97 -0.66 -9.50 -7.12
CA GLY A 97 -1.52 -10.47 -6.44
C GLY A 97 -2.68 -11.00 -7.29
N PRO A 98 -3.49 -10.16 -7.95
CA PRO A 98 -4.59 -10.63 -8.80
C PRO A 98 -4.12 -11.52 -9.96
N VAL A 99 -3.01 -11.16 -10.63
CA VAL A 99 -2.45 -11.97 -11.73
C VAL A 99 -1.96 -13.31 -11.21
N LEU A 100 -1.23 -13.31 -10.09
CA LEU A 100 -0.72 -14.53 -9.46
C LEU A 100 -1.83 -15.49 -9.06
N ASN A 101 -2.87 -14.98 -8.40
CA ASN A 101 -3.89 -15.81 -7.76
C ASN A 101 -5.03 -16.23 -8.71
N TYR A 102 -5.31 -15.42 -9.75
CA TYR A 102 -6.49 -15.61 -10.61
C TYR A 102 -6.17 -15.60 -12.10
N GLY A 103 -4.93 -15.26 -12.50
CA GLY A 103 -4.49 -15.31 -13.88
C GLY A 103 -4.41 -16.74 -14.40
N SER A 104 -4.75 -16.93 -15.68
CA SER A 104 -4.40 -18.12 -16.43
C SER A 104 -2.87 -18.24 -16.56
N ASP A 105 -2.37 -19.43 -16.93
CA ASP A 105 -0.93 -19.61 -17.17
C ASP A 105 -0.40 -18.61 -18.22
N GLY A 106 -1.20 -18.32 -19.26
CA GLY A 106 -0.87 -17.30 -20.26
C GLY A 106 -0.75 -15.90 -19.66
N HIS A 107 -1.67 -15.51 -18.75
CA HIS A 107 -1.59 -14.24 -18.04
C HIS A 107 -0.34 -14.15 -17.16
N LYS A 108 -0.03 -15.22 -16.43
CA LYS A 108 1.16 -15.29 -15.56
C LYS A 108 2.44 -15.17 -16.37
N GLN A 109 2.57 -15.93 -17.46
CA GLN A 109 3.72 -15.89 -18.38
C GLN A 109 3.91 -14.50 -19.01
N GLN A 110 2.80 -13.82 -19.35
CA GLN A 110 2.85 -12.51 -19.98
C GLN A 110 3.29 -11.41 -19.03
N TRP A 111 2.87 -11.47 -17.74
CA TRP A 111 2.92 -10.34 -16.84
C TRP A 111 3.77 -10.51 -15.58
N LEU A 112 3.82 -11.71 -14.94
CA LEU A 112 4.39 -11.81 -13.60
C LEU A 112 5.89 -11.49 -13.55
N GLU A 113 6.69 -11.98 -14.48
CA GLU A 113 8.12 -11.67 -14.53
C GLU A 113 8.36 -10.16 -14.72
N LYS A 114 7.61 -9.54 -15.62
CA LYS A 114 7.72 -8.09 -15.86
C LYS A 114 7.30 -7.26 -14.65
N LEU A 115 6.24 -7.68 -13.94
CA LEU A 115 5.79 -7.02 -12.72
C LEU A 115 6.82 -7.21 -11.60
N ALA A 116 7.30 -8.43 -11.39
CA ALA A 116 8.27 -8.74 -10.33
C ALA A 116 9.61 -8.01 -10.51
N SER A 117 10.10 -7.91 -11.76
CA SER A 117 11.33 -7.19 -12.11
C SER A 117 11.18 -5.67 -12.20
N GLY A 118 9.96 -5.13 -12.09
CA GLY A 118 9.70 -3.68 -12.26
C GLY A 118 9.74 -3.19 -13.71
N GLN A 119 9.88 -4.09 -14.70
CA GLN A 119 9.73 -3.73 -16.12
C GLN A 119 8.30 -3.30 -16.45
N ALA A 120 7.32 -3.78 -15.68
CA ALA A 120 5.96 -3.30 -15.69
C ALA A 120 5.49 -3.00 -14.27
N ILE A 121 4.70 -1.95 -14.12
CA ILE A 121 4.02 -1.63 -12.87
C ILE A 121 2.53 -1.92 -13.02
N GLY A 122 1.94 -2.49 -11.96
CA GLY A 122 0.51 -2.75 -11.90
C GLY A 122 -0.24 -1.66 -11.14
N CYS A 123 -1.48 -1.36 -11.59
CA CYS A 123 -2.42 -0.52 -10.86
C CYS A 123 -3.78 -1.22 -10.71
N PHE A 124 -4.59 -0.73 -9.77
CA PHE A 124 -5.85 -1.37 -9.36
C PHE A 124 -7.02 -0.39 -9.52
N CYS A 125 -7.85 -0.65 -10.51
CA CYS A 125 -8.95 0.22 -10.94
C CYS A 125 -10.30 -0.29 -10.42
N LEU A 126 -10.53 -0.22 -9.10
CA LEU A 126 -11.78 -0.59 -8.43
C LEU A 126 -12.67 0.62 -8.18
N THR A 127 -12.14 1.59 -7.42
CA THR A 127 -12.87 2.76 -6.93
C THR A 127 -13.40 3.64 -8.06
N GLU A 128 -14.62 4.11 -7.89
CA GLU A 128 -15.29 5.07 -8.80
C GLU A 128 -15.74 6.32 -8.02
N PRO A 129 -16.04 7.45 -8.67
CA PRO A 129 -16.45 8.66 -7.97
C PRO A 129 -17.60 8.49 -6.98
N GLN A 130 -18.51 7.55 -7.21
CA GLN A 130 -19.65 7.24 -6.33
C GLN A 130 -19.46 5.95 -5.50
N ALA A 131 -18.42 5.15 -5.75
CA ALA A 131 -18.23 3.84 -5.15
C ALA A 131 -16.82 3.71 -4.54
N GLY A 132 -16.69 4.00 -3.26
CA GLY A 132 -15.49 3.79 -2.45
C GLY A 132 -15.69 2.61 -1.50
N SER A 133 -16.15 2.86 -0.28
CA SER A 133 -16.42 1.81 0.73
C SER A 133 -17.49 0.81 0.27
N GLU A 134 -18.44 1.24 -0.57
CA GLU A 134 -19.41 0.37 -1.23
C GLU A 134 -18.85 -0.15 -2.55
N ALA A 135 -17.80 -0.96 -2.49
CA ALA A 135 -17.03 -1.43 -3.64
C ALA A 135 -17.83 -2.26 -4.68
N HIS A 136 -19.06 -2.64 -4.39
CA HIS A 136 -19.92 -3.35 -5.34
C HIS A 136 -20.86 -2.44 -6.14
N ASN A 137 -20.94 -1.14 -5.82
CA ASN A 137 -21.81 -0.16 -6.50
C ASN A 137 -21.11 0.49 -7.70
N LEU A 138 -20.46 -0.34 -8.53
CA LEU A 138 -19.75 0.13 -9.71
C LEU A 138 -20.73 0.48 -10.84
N ARG A 139 -20.34 1.47 -11.66
CA ARG A 139 -21.05 1.89 -12.89
C ARG A 139 -20.26 1.60 -14.16
N THR A 140 -18.95 1.39 -14.08
CA THR A 140 -18.15 0.93 -15.22
C THR A 140 -18.74 -0.36 -15.76
N ARG A 141 -18.96 -0.41 -17.09
CA ARG A 141 -19.55 -1.56 -17.79
C ARG A 141 -18.51 -2.27 -18.63
N ALA A 142 -18.68 -3.58 -18.76
CA ALA A 142 -17.93 -4.40 -19.72
C ALA A 142 -18.94 -5.27 -20.50
N GLU A 143 -18.95 -5.12 -21.81
CA GLU A 143 -19.80 -5.86 -22.72
C GLU A 143 -18.95 -6.70 -23.66
N LEU A 144 -19.30 -7.99 -23.84
CA LEU A 144 -18.63 -8.85 -24.81
C LEU A 144 -19.25 -8.63 -26.19
N LYS A 145 -18.46 -8.14 -27.15
CA LYS A 145 -18.87 -7.84 -28.52
C LYS A 145 -17.81 -8.38 -29.50
N ASP A 146 -18.22 -9.20 -30.43
CA ASP A 146 -17.36 -9.71 -31.51
C ASP A 146 -16.05 -10.39 -31.00
N GLY A 147 -16.10 -11.05 -29.85
CA GLY A 147 -14.96 -11.72 -29.24
C GLY A 147 -14.05 -10.82 -28.41
N GLU A 148 -14.41 -9.55 -28.21
CA GLU A 148 -13.69 -8.59 -27.38
C GLU A 148 -14.57 -8.06 -26.25
N TRP A 149 -13.98 -7.79 -25.10
CA TRP A 149 -14.63 -6.99 -24.06
C TRP A 149 -14.45 -5.50 -24.37
N VAL A 150 -15.54 -4.77 -24.30
CA VAL A 150 -15.58 -3.31 -24.47
C VAL A 150 -15.91 -2.68 -23.12
N LEU A 151 -14.92 -1.99 -22.52
CA LEU A 151 -15.06 -1.36 -21.22
C LEU A 151 -15.34 0.14 -21.37
N ASN A 152 -16.34 0.61 -20.62
CA ASN A 152 -16.72 2.03 -20.57
C ASN A 152 -17.01 2.44 -19.13
N GLY A 153 -16.41 3.55 -18.67
CA GLY A 153 -16.61 4.08 -17.31
C GLY A 153 -15.48 4.97 -16.83
N ALA A 154 -15.51 5.28 -15.53
CA ALA A 154 -14.51 6.13 -14.91
C ALA A 154 -14.03 5.51 -13.58
N LYS A 155 -12.74 5.60 -13.31
CA LYS A 155 -12.08 5.16 -12.08
C LYS A 155 -11.44 6.33 -11.37
N GLN A 156 -11.43 6.28 -10.06
CA GLN A 156 -10.95 7.36 -9.20
C GLN A 156 -9.92 6.85 -8.20
N PHE A 157 -8.95 7.71 -7.86
CA PHE A 157 -7.89 7.46 -6.88
C PHE A 157 -7.04 6.22 -7.21
N VAL A 158 -6.73 6.03 -8.50
CA VAL A 158 -5.91 4.91 -8.99
C VAL A 158 -4.44 5.19 -8.71
N SER A 159 -3.87 4.55 -7.70
CA SER A 159 -2.43 4.60 -7.43
C SER A 159 -1.66 3.89 -8.54
N ASN A 160 -0.50 4.44 -8.91
CA ASN A 160 0.31 4.00 -10.05
C ASN A 160 -0.40 4.14 -11.41
N GLY A 161 -1.55 4.84 -11.50
CA GLY A 161 -2.39 4.85 -12.68
C GLY A 161 -1.74 5.43 -13.94
N LYS A 162 -0.79 6.37 -13.78
CA LYS A 162 -0.01 6.96 -14.88
C LYS A 162 1.24 6.15 -15.19
N ARG A 163 1.86 5.57 -14.17
CA ARG A 163 3.11 4.81 -14.28
C ARG A 163 2.88 3.39 -14.78
N ALA A 164 1.70 2.81 -14.52
CA ALA A 164 1.41 1.40 -14.77
C ALA A 164 1.42 1.04 -16.26
N GLN A 165 1.86 -0.17 -16.57
CA GLN A 165 1.69 -0.85 -17.86
C GLN A 165 0.54 -1.84 -17.85
N LEU A 166 0.09 -2.26 -16.65
CA LEU A 166 -1.05 -3.16 -16.48
C LEU A 166 -2.05 -2.58 -15.47
N ALA A 167 -3.31 -2.43 -15.87
CA ALA A 167 -4.41 -2.09 -14.98
C ALA A 167 -5.29 -3.32 -14.72
N ILE A 168 -5.54 -3.60 -13.42
CA ILE A 168 -6.56 -4.56 -12.99
C ILE A 168 -7.87 -3.80 -12.87
N VAL A 169 -8.76 -3.97 -13.85
CA VAL A 169 -10.00 -3.19 -13.96
C VAL A 169 -11.20 -4.02 -13.54
N PHE A 170 -12.04 -3.45 -12.69
CA PHE A 170 -13.30 -4.06 -12.27
C PHE A 170 -14.48 -3.37 -12.94
N ALA A 171 -15.39 -4.16 -13.54
CA ALA A 171 -16.55 -3.65 -14.25
C ALA A 171 -17.77 -4.56 -14.07
N VAL A 172 -18.93 -4.01 -14.32
CA VAL A 172 -20.21 -4.73 -14.32
C VAL A 172 -20.38 -5.42 -15.67
N THR A 173 -20.46 -6.76 -15.66
CA THR A 173 -20.76 -7.58 -16.83
C THR A 173 -22.22 -8.03 -16.86
N ASP A 174 -22.85 -8.14 -15.67
CA ASP A 174 -24.22 -8.66 -15.52
C ASP A 174 -24.98 -7.82 -14.49
N PRO A 175 -25.62 -6.72 -14.94
CA PRO A 175 -26.25 -5.75 -14.01
C PRO A 175 -27.34 -6.37 -13.11
N ASP A 176 -28.07 -7.35 -13.62
CA ASP A 176 -29.18 -7.97 -12.89
C ASP A 176 -28.74 -8.92 -11.76
N LEU A 177 -27.44 -9.27 -11.73
CA LEU A 177 -26.87 -10.16 -10.72
C LEU A 177 -26.30 -9.42 -9.50
N GLY A 178 -26.38 -8.07 -9.44
CA GLY A 178 -25.87 -7.26 -8.33
C GLY A 178 -24.39 -7.57 -8.05
N LYS A 179 -24.05 -7.94 -6.81
CA LYS A 179 -22.67 -8.23 -6.40
C LYS A 179 -22.01 -9.36 -7.21
N ARG A 180 -22.80 -10.28 -7.76
CA ARG A 180 -22.32 -11.38 -8.60
C ARG A 180 -22.18 -10.99 -10.08
N GLY A 181 -22.53 -9.79 -10.45
CA GLY A 181 -22.41 -9.27 -11.80
C GLY A 181 -21.12 -8.50 -12.08
N LEU A 182 -20.16 -8.50 -11.15
CA LEU A 182 -18.87 -7.84 -11.30
C LEU A 182 -17.81 -8.80 -11.79
N SER A 183 -17.00 -8.37 -12.76
CA SER A 183 -15.86 -9.11 -13.31
C SER A 183 -14.59 -8.29 -13.23
N ALA A 184 -13.44 -8.95 -13.29
CA ALA A 184 -12.12 -8.35 -13.30
C ALA A 184 -11.44 -8.55 -14.65
N PHE A 185 -10.63 -7.61 -15.09
CA PHE A 185 -9.99 -7.60 -16.40
C PHE A 185 -8.54 -7.15 -16.31
N LEU A 186 -7.68 -7.74 -17.13
CA LEU A 186 -6.32 -7.27 -17.39
C LEU A 186 -6.34 -6.30 -18.56
N VAL A 187 -6.07 -5.04 -18.29
CA VAL A 187 -6.08 -3.96 -19.31
C VAL A 187 -4.67 -3.39 -19.45
N PRO A 188 -3.97 -3.62 -20.58
CA PRO A 188 -2.75 -2.87 -20.90
C PRO A 188 -3.03 -1.37 -20.95
N THR A 189 -2.20 -0.55 -20.32
CA THR A 189 -2.48 0.89 -20.19
C THR A 189 -2.12 1.70 -21.43
N ASP A 190 -1.40 1.12 -22.39
CA ASP A 190 -1.18 1.64 -23.73
C ASP A 190 -2.39 1.48 -24.66
N ASN A 191 -3.45 0.80 -24.18
CA ASN A 191 -4.73 0.70 -24.90
C ASN A 191 -5.32 2.10 -25.12
N PRO A 192 -5.71 2.47 -26.37
CA PRO A 192 -6.22 3.81 -26.70
C PRO A 192 -7.50 4.17 -25.94
N GLY A 193 -8.24 3.19 -25.44
CA GLY A 193 -9.42 3.38 -24.59
C GLY A 193 -9.12 3.60 -23.12
N TYR A 194 -7.87 3.43 -22.66
CA TYR A 194 -7.42 3.75 -21.29
C TYR A 194 -6.80 5.14 -21.27
N ARG A 195 -7.40 6.06 -20.54
CA ARG A 195 -6.90 7.44 -20.45
C ARG A 195 -6.78 7.91 -19.02
N VAL A 196 -5.61 8.40 -18.65
CA VAL A 196 -5.41 9.16 -17.43
C VAL A 196 -5.88 10.58 -17.65
N ASP A 197 -6.94 10.99 -16.97
CA ASP A 197 -7.52 12.34 -17.12
C ASP A 197 -6.71 13.36 -16.34
N ARG A 198 -6.28 13.00 -15.13
CA ARG A 198 -5.46 13.86 -14.26
C ARG A 198 -4.77 13.05 -13.17
N MET A 199 -3.69 13.60 -12.67
CA MET A 199 -3.10 13.23 -11.38
C MET A 199 -3.70 14.13 -10.29
N GLU A 200 -4.07 13.55 -9.16
CA GLU A 200 -4.69 14.29 -8.06
C GLU A 200 -3.64 15.05 -7.22
N HIS A 201 -3.93 16.31 -6.91
CA HIS A 201 -3.15 17.08 -5.94
C HIS A 201 -3.55 16.66 -4.52
N LYS A 202 -2.59 16.15 -3.75
CA LYS A 202 -2.86 15.50 -2.47
C LYS A 202 -2.26 16.24 -1.27
N MET A 203 -2.80 15.98 -0.10
CA MET A 203 -2.28 16.45 1.18
C MET A 203 -0.87 15.88 1.44
N GLY A 204 -0.71 14.56 1.31
CA GLY A 204 0.52 13.81 1.54
C GLY A 204 0.75 12.77 0.46
N ILE A 205 1.82 11.97 0.60
CA ILE A 205 2.29 11.01 -0.40
C ILE A 205 2.26 11.59 -1.83
N ARG A 206 2.67 12.84 -1.96
CA ARG A 206 2.49 13.61 -3.21
C ARG A 206 3.26 13.01 -4.38
N ALA A 207 4.41 12.38 -4.11
CA ALA A 207 5.24 11.72 -5.12
C ALA A 207 4.62 10.43 -5.69
N SER A 208 3.66 9.80 -5.00
CA SER A 208 2.90 8.67 -5.54
C SER A 208 1.84 9.18 -6.50
N ASP A 209 1.87 8.77 -7.77
CA ASP A 209 0.85 9.11 -8.74
C ASP A 209 -0.49 8.47 -8.34
N THR A 210 -1.51 9.29 -8.27
CA THR A 210 -2.87 8.89 -7.93
C THR A 210 -3.80 9.53 -8.94
N CYS A 211 -4.46 8.72 -9.75
CA CYS A 211 -5.09 9.19 -10.98
C CYS A 211 -6.60 9.06 -11.00
N ALA A 212 -7.24 9.98 -11.72
CA ALA A 212 -8.54 9.75 -12.32
C ALA A 212 -8.33 9.12 -13.70
N VAL A 213 -9.05 8.03 -14.00
CA VAL A 213 -8.91 7.26 -15.24
C VAL A 213 -10.28 7.12 -15.90
N THR A 214 -10.35 7.38 -17.19
CA THR A 214 -11.53 7.12 -18.04
C THR A 214 -11.24 5.94 -18.96
N LEU A 215 -12.20 5.03 -19.03
CA LEU A 215 -12.28 3.96 -20.02
C LEU A 215 -13.35 4.35 -21.04
N SER A 216 -12.95 4.48 -22.31
CA SER A 216 -13.83 4.87 -23.41
C SER A 216 -13.62 3.93 -24.59
N ASP A 217 -14.62 3.08 -24.85
CA ASP A 217 -14.53 2.00 -25.85
C ASP A 217 -13.20 1.22 -25.74
N CYS A 218 -12.79 0.97 -24.50
CA CYS A 218 -11.55 0.27 -24.20
C CYS A 218 -11.75 -1.21 -24.54
N ARG A 219 -11.24 -1.62 -25.70
CA ARG A 219 -11.37 -2.96 -26.26
C ARG A 219 -10.18 -3.81 -25.84
N ILE A 220 -10.48 -4.97 -25.29
CA ILE A 220 -9.49 -5.98 -24.91
C ILE A 220 -9.96 -7.37 -25.36
N PRO A 221 -9.04 -8.30 -25.69
CA PRO A 221 -9.37 -9.66 -26.03
C PRO A 221 -10.23 -10.35 -24.96
N ALA A 222 -11.06 -11.31 -25.38
CA ALA A 222 -11.95 -12.04 -24.45
C ALA A 222 -11.16 -12.77 -23.34
N GLU A 223 -9.97 -13.25 -23.67
CA GLU A 223 -9.03 -13.91 -22.74
C GLU A 223 -8.49 -13.00 -21.64
N ASN A 224 -8.56 -11.68 -21.77
CA ASN A 224 -8.14 -10.75 -20.72
C ASN A 224 -9.12 -10.69 -19.52
N LEU A 225 -10.17 -11.49 -19.54
CA LEU A 225 -10.99 -11.73 -18.34
C LEU A 225 -10.11 -12.41 -17.26
N LEU A 226 -9.99 -11.78 -16.10
CA LEU A 226 -9.22 -12.29 -14.98
C LEU A 226 -10.11 -13.18 -14.09
N GLY A 227 -9.76 -14.46 -14.00
CA GLY A 227 -10.57 -15.47 -13.33
C GLY A 227 -11.89 -15.75 -14.05
N GLU A 228 -12.97 -15.88 -13.32
CA GLU A 228 -14.30 -16.21 -13.86
C GLU A 228 -15.18 -14.96 -13.94
N ARG A 229 -16.06 -14.90 -14.95
CA ARG A 229 -17.13 -13.89 -15.06
C ARG A 229 -18.02 -13.91 -13.81
N GLY A 230 -18.29 -12.72 -13.27
CA GLY A 230 -19.10 -12.57 -12.05
C GLY A 230 -18.33 -12.75 -10.73
N LYS A 231 -17.02 -13.05 -10.77
CA LYS A 231 -16.18 -13.22 -9.58
C LYS A 231 -15.33 -11.97 -9.23
N GLY A 232 -15.51 -10.87 -9.94
CA GLY A 232 -14.69 -9.67 -9.76
C GLY A 232 -14.68 -9.15 -8.32
N LEU A 233 -15.81 -9.12 -7.62
CA LEU A 233 -15.85 -8.66 -6.23
C LEU A 233 -15.04 -9.56 -5.29
N SER A 234 -15.11 -10.88 -5.44
CA SER A 234 -14.34 -11.82 -4.61
C SER A 234 -12.83 -11.68 -4.89
N ILE A 235 -12.45 -11.49 -6.17
CA ILE A 235 -11.07 -11.22 -6.58
C ILE A 235 -10.57 -9.93 -5.92
N ALA A 236 -11.36 -8.86 -5.96
CA ALA A 236 -10.99 -7.60 -5.33
C ALA A 236 -10.76 -7.76 -3.82
N LEU A 237 -11.72 -8.34 -3.11
CA LEU A 237 -11.70 -8.42 -1.64
C LEU A 237 -10.59 -9.33 -1.10
N SER A 238 -10.28 -10.45 -1.78
CA SER A 238 -9.21 -11.38 -1.36
C SER A 238 -7.80 -10.77 -1.49
N ASN A 239 -7.56 -9.94 -2.52
CA ASN A 239 -6.27 -9.28 -2.68
C ASN A 239 -6.10 -8.10 -1.70
N LEU A 240 -7.19 -7.40 -1.34
CA LEU A 240 -7.17 -6.35 -0.32
C LEU A 240 -6.83 -6.88 1.09
N GLU A 241 -6.93 -8.19 1.37
CA GLU A 241 -6.49 -8.76 2.65
C GLU A 241 -4.97 -8.65 2.81
N GLY A 242 -4.20 -9.04 1.78
CA GLY A 242 -2.75 -8.85 1.76
C GLY A 242 -2.34 -7.37 1.75
N GLY A 243 -3.09 -6.54 1.01
CA GLY A 243 -2.87 -5.10 0.97
C GLY A 243 -2.98 -4.41 2.34
N ARG A 244 -3.90 -4.84 3.22
CA ARG A 244 -4.01 -4.30 4.58
C ARG A 244 -2.75 -4.50 5.41
N ILE A 245 -2.08 -5.64 5.27
CA ILE A 245 -0.79 -5.89 5.92
C ILE A 245 0.27 -4.91 5.41
N GLY A 246 0.34 -4.70 4.09
CA GLY A 246 1.25 -3.73 3.49
C GLY A 246 1.00 -2.29 3.98
N ILE A 247 -0.28 -1.84 4.02
CA ILE A 247 -0.61 -0.51 4.54
C ILE A 247 -0.34 -0.37 6.04
N ALA A 248 -0.56 -1.43 6.82
CA ALA A 248 -0.21 -1.43 8.23
C ALA A 248 1.31 -1.29 8.44
N ALA A 249 2.12 -1.99 7.64
CA ALA A 249 3.57 -1.89 7.65
C ALA A 249 4.04 -0.49 7.18
N GLN A 250 3.40 0.08 6.17
CA GLN A 250 3.66 1.44 5.72
C GLN A 250 3.41 2.47 6.82
N ALA A 251 2.23 2.42 7.45
CA ALA A 251 1.88 3.31 8.55
C ALA A 251 2.88 3.20 9.72
N LEU A 252 3.30 1.97 10.02
CA LEU A 252 4.32 1.68 11.03
C LEU A 252 5.68 2.31 10.67
N GLY A 253 6.10 2.21 9.41
CA GLY A 253 7.35 2.80 8.91
C GLY A 253 7.35 4.33 9.04
N ILE A 254 6.29 4.99 8.59
CA ILE A 254 6.13 6.45 8.71
C ILE A 254 6.15 6.88 10.18
N ALA A 255 5.42 6.17 11.06
CA ALA A 255 5.41 6.47 12.50
C ALA A 255 6.77 6.31 13.15
N ARG A 256 7.52 5.25 12.78
CA ARG A 256 8.87 5.02 13.27
C ARG A 256 9.81 6.15 12.86
N ALA A 257 9.78 6.57 11.60
CA ALA A 257 10.60 7.69 11.13
C ALA A 257 10.27 9.00 11.88
N ALA A 258 9.00 9.29 12.10
CA ALA A 258 8.57 10.45 12.88
C ALA A 258 9.05 10.38 14.34
N PHE A 259 9.01 9.20 14.96
CA PHE A 259 9.53 8.98 16.31
C PHE A 259 11.04 9.15 16.37
N GLU A 260 11.79 8.55 15.45
CA GLU A 260 13.25 8.64 15.39
C GLU A 260 13.70 10.10 15.21
N ALA A 261 13.04 10.87 14.36
CA ALA A 261 13.29 12.31 14.18
C ALA A 261 13.01 13.09 15.48
N ALA A 262 11.88 12.82 16.13
CA ALA A 262 11.52 13.49 17.38
C ALA A 262 12.47 13.14 18.53
N LEU A 263 12.93 11.89 18.59
CA LEU A 263 13.89 11.43 19.60
C LEU A 263 15.26 12.10 19.39
N GLY A 264 15.75 12.17 18.16
CA GLY A 264 16.99 12.89 17.83
C GLY A 264 16.90 14.36 18.22
N TYR A 265 15.85 15.03 17.74
CA TYR A 265 15.63 16.45 18.09
C TYR A 265 15.55 16.69 19.59
N ALA A 266 14.86 15.81 20.34
CA ALA A 266 14.71 15.94 21.79
C ALA A 266 16.01 15.77 22.56
N ARG A 267 17.00 15.03 22.02
CA ARG A 267 18.33 14.87 22.60
C ARG A 267 19.22 16.11 22.37
N ASP A 268 19.05 16.76 21.23
CA ASP A 268 19.92 17.86 20.81
C ASP A 268 19.38 19.24 21.25
N ARG A 269 18.06 19.39 21.27
CA ARG A 269 17.41 20.66 21.60
C ARG A 269 17.49 20.96 23.08
N VAL A 270 18.06 22.12 23.44
CA VAL A 270 18.20 22.60 24.82
C VAL A 270 17.15 23.67 25.10
N GLN A 271 16.39 23.52 26.17
CA GLN A 271 15.54 24.55 26.77
C GLN A 271 15.55 24.39 28.30
N PHE A 272 15.49 25.51 29.04
CA PHE A 272 15.64 25.53 30.48
C PHE A 272 16.91 24.82 30.97
N ASP A 273 18.03 25.16 30.26
CA ASP A 273 19.41 24.71 30.54
C ASP A 273 19.67 23.22 30.46
N LYS A 274 18.80 22.43 29.80
CA LYS A 274 18.98 21.00 29.57
C LYS A 274 18.31 20.51 28.29
N PRO A 275 18.75 19.37 27.71
CA PRO A 275 18.07 18.72 26.60
C PRO A 275 16.58 18.51 26.90
N ILE A 276 15.72 18.73 25.91
CA ILE A 276 14.27 18.67 26.17
C ILE A 276 13.80 17.24 26.51
N ILE A 277 14.54 16.21 26.15
CA ILE A 277 14.27 14.81 26.55
C ILE A 277 14.26 14.63 28.07
N GLU A 278 15.00 15.46 28.81
CA GLU A 278 15.08 15.40 30.29
C GLU A 278 13.87 16.06 30.98
N HIS A 279 12.99 16.70 30.20
CA HIS A 279 11.71 17.18 30.73
C HIS A 279 10.69 16.04 30.76
N GLN A 280 10.10 15.77 31.91
CA GLN A 280 9.19 14.64 32.11
C GLN A 280 8.04 14.58 31.10
N SER A 281 7.48 15.74 30.70
CA SER A 281 6.42 15.77 29.68
C SER A 281 6.85 15.25 28.30
N ILE A 282 8.10 15.56 27.89
CA ILE A 282 8.67 15.08 26.63
C ILE A 282 9.04 13.60 26.75
N ALA A 283 9.70 13.21 27.86
CA ALA A 283 10.07 11.83 28.11
C ALA A 283 8.85 10.89 28.11
N ASN A 284 7.76 11.28 28.77
CA ASN A 284 6.49 10.52 28.79
C ASN A 284 5.90 10.40 27.38
N LEU A 285 5.93 11.47 26.60
CA LEU A 285 5.41 11.46 25.25
C LEU A 285 6.18 10.52 24.32
N LEU A 286 7.52 10.52 24.42
CA LEU A 286 8.39 9.59 23.68
C LEU A 286 8.16 8.14 24.11
N ALA A 287 7.95 7.89 25.41
CA ALA A 287 7.63 6.56 25.94
C ALA A 287 6.30 6.04 25.36
N ASP A 288 5.27 6.88 25.32
CA ASP A 288 3.97 6.54 24.74
C ASP A 288 4.08 6.26 23.22
N MET A 289 4.83 7.08 22.48
CA MET A 289 5.09 6.88 21.06
C MET A 289 5.75 5.53 20.82
N HIS A 290 6.84 5.24 21.55
CA HIS A 290 7.58 3.99 21.41
C HIS A 290 6.73 2.76 21.73
N THR A 291 5.94 2.83 22.81
CA THR A 291 5.03 1.73 23.22
C THR A 291 4.02 1.41 22.13
N ARG A 292 3.38 2.45 21.56
CA ARG A 292 2.37 2.28 20.50
C ARG A 292 2.97 1.72 19.20
N ILE A 293 4.16 2.17 18.81
CA ILE A 293 4.90 1.64 17.65
C ILE A 293 5.18 0.14 17.85
N ASN A 294 5.65 -0.25 19.02
CA ASN A 294 5.93 -1.65 19.32
C ASN A 294 4.67 -2.52 19.32
N ALA A 295 3.56 -2.03 19.89
CA ALA A 295 2.28 -2.73 19.85
C ALA A 295 1.79 -2.92 18.40
N SER A 296 1.93 -1.86 17.57
CA SER A 296 1.58 -1.93 16.15
C SER A 296 2.42 -2.96 15.40
N ARG A 297 3.73 -2.98 15.62
CA ARG A 297 4.64 -3.97 14.99
C ARG A 297 4.23 -5.39 15.33
N LEU A 298 3.85 -5.68 16.57
CA LEU A 298 3.37 -7.00 16.98
C LEU A 298 2.13 -7.43 16.19
N LEU A 299 1.15 -6.53 16.00
CA LEU A 299 -0.05 -6.82 15.23
C LEU A 299 0.26 -7.05 13.75
N VAL A 300 1.12 -6.22 13.14
CA VAL A 300 1.52 -6.36 11.74
C VAL A 300 2.21 -7.70 11.50
N LEU A 301 3.19 -8.05 12.33
CA LEU A 301 3.94 -9.30 12.18
C LEU A 301 3.07 -10.53 12.49
N HIS A 302 2.11 -10.42 13.41
CA HIS A 302 1.14 -11.50 13.65
C HIS A 302 0.28 -11.77 12.42
N ALA A 303 -0.31 -10.74 11.82
CA ALA A 303 -1.10 -10.88 10.59
C ALA A 303 -0.26 -11.44 9.43
N ALA A 304 0.99 -10.96 9.27
CA ALA A 304 1.92 -11.44 8.26
C ALA A 304 2.26 -12.94 8.43
N ARG A 305 2.50 -13.41 9.66
CA ARG A 305 2.75 -14.83 9.97
C ARG A 305 1.55 -15.72 9.64
N LEU A 306 0.33 -15.28 9.97
CA LEU A 306 -0.87 -16.03 9.62
C LEU A 306 -1.02 -16.16 8.09
N ARG A 307 -0.77 -15.07 7.37
CA ARG A 307 -0.81 -15.04 5.90
C ARG A 307 0.25 -15.98 5.29
N THR A 308 1.48 -15.96 5.80
CA THR A 308 2.56 -16.89 5.41
C THR A 308 2.15 -18.33 5.60
N ALA A 309 1.50 -18.64 6.72
CA ALA A 309 1.03 -19.98 7.05
C ALA A 309 -0.22 -20.42 6.27
N GLY A 310 -0.71 -19.61 5.32
CA GLY A 310 -1.95 -19.88 4.56
C GLY A 310 -3.21 -19.91 5.42
N LYS A 311 -3.17 -19.33 6.62
CA LYS A 311 -4.32 -19.29 7.53
C LYS A 311 -5.20 -18.08 7.24
N PRO A 312 -6.53 -18.17 7.45
CA PRO A 312 -7.40 -17.01 7.43
C PRO A 312 -6.87 -15.92 8.37
N CYS A 313 -6.75 -14.69 7.90
CA CYS A 313 -6.19 -13.58 8.68
C CYS A 313 -6.92 -12.25 8.46
N LEU A 314 -8.15 -12.29 7.95
CA LEU A 314 -8.93 -11.09 7.65
C LEU A 314 -9.12 -10.18 8.88
N SER A 315 -9.42 -10.78 10.03
CA SER A 315 -9.59 -10.06 11.30
C SER A 315 -8.29 -9.42 11.75
N GLU A 316 -7.20 -10.20 11.77
CA GLU A 316 -5.88 -9.79 12.24
C GLU A 316 -5.27 -8.72 11.30
N ALA A 317 -5.40 -8.88 9.99
CA ALA A 317 -4.97 -7.86 9.02
C ALA A 317 -5.76 -6.56 9.18
N SER A 318 -7.08 -6.67 9.47
CA SER A 318 -7.92 -5.50 9.73
C SER A 318 -7.56 -4.82 11.05
N GLN A 319 -7.26 -5.58 12.11
CA GLN A 319 -6.80 -5.05 13.39
C GLN A 319 -5.44 -4.37 13.26
N ALA A 320 -4.49 -5.00 12.55
CA ALA A 320 -3.17 -4.44 12.29
C ALA A 320 -3.29 -3.10 11.54
N LYS A 321 -4.09 -3.06 10.47
CA LYS A 321 -4.29 -1.86 9.65
C LYS A 321 -4.99 -0.74 10.43
N LEU A 322 -6.03 -1.05 11.17
CA LEU A 322 -6.76 -0.10 12.00
C LEU A 322 -5.83 0.54 13.05
N PHE A 323 -5.16 -0.31 13.82
CA PHE A 323 -4.30 0.17 14.91
C PHE A 323 -3.08 0.93 14.37
N ALA A 324 -2.39 0.40 13.36
CA ALA A 324 -1.20 1.03 12.80
C ALA A 324 -1.50 2.41 12.21
N SER A 325 -2.58 2.54 11.45
CA SER A 325 -2.93 3.82 10.80
C SER A 325 -3.34 4.92 11.79
N GLU A 326 -4.12 4.58 12.83
CA GLU A 326 -4.51 5.54 13.87
C GLU A 326 -3.31 5.89 14.78
N MET A 327 -2.47 4.91 15.09
CA MET A 327 -1.22 5.11 15.82
C MET A 327 -0.28 6.04 15.04
N ALA A 328 -0.13 5.84 13.72
CA ALA A 328 0.79 6.64 12.91
C ALA A 328 0.42 8.12 12.90
N GLU A 329 -0.86 8.46 12.70
CA GLU A 329 -1.31 9.85 12.77
C GLU A 329 -1.01 10.47 14.14
N TRP A 330 -1.31 9.74 15.22
CA TRP A 330 -1.06 10.20 16.57
C TRP A 330 0.45 10.43 16.82
N VAL A 331 1.32 9.47 16.44
CA VAL A 331 2.77 9.57 16.60
C VAL A 331 3.33 10.74 15.81
N CYS A 332 2.94 10.90 14.54
CA CYS A 332 3.39 12.00 13.69
C CYS A 332 2.96 13.36 14.25
N SER A 333 1.74 13.47 14.77
CA SER A 333 1.26 14.67 15.47
C SER A 333 2.13 15.00 16.70
N LYS A 334 2.52 13.98 17.48
CA LYS A 334 3.38 14.18 18.64
C LYS A 334 4.84 14.51 18.28
N ALA A 335 5.32 14.00 17.15
CA ALA A 335 6.63 14.37 16.61
C ALA A 335 6.69 15.86 16.25
N ILE A 336 5.67 16.39 15.58
CA ILE A 336 5.54 17.85 15.33
C ILE A 336 5.53 18.61 16.66
N GLN A 337 4.75 18.17 17.64
CA GLN A 337 4.64 18.83 18.94
C GLN A 337 5.98 18.89 19.69
N ILE A 338 6.80 17.83 19.62
CA ILE A 338 8.14 17.78 20.24
C ILE A 338 9.10 18.77 19.54
N HIS A 339 9.01 18.93 18.22
CA HIS A 339 9.80 19.92 17.48
C HIS A 339 9.35 21.37 17.73
N GLY A 340 8.12 21.55 18.26
CA GLY A 340 7.55 22.90 18.47
C GLY A 340 7.38 23.64 17.14
N GLY A 341 7.71 24.93 17.10
CA GLY A 341 7.59 25.74 15.88
C GLY A 341 8.41 25.19 14.68
N TYR A 342 9.54 24.56 14.92
CA TYR A 342 10.34 23.91 13.87
C TYR A 342 9.65 22.73 13.23
N GLY A 343 8.80 21.99 13.96
CA GLY A 343 8.04 20.88 13.40
C GLY A 343 6.94 21.30 12.41
N TYR A 344 6.66 22.60 12.30
CA TYR A 344 5.67 23.16 11.37
C TYR A 344 6.31 23.68 10.06
N LEU A 345 7.64 23.57 9.95
CA LEU A 345 8.42 24.03 8.80
C LEU A 345 8.84 22.84 7.91
N GLU A 346 8.86 23.05 6.60
CA GLU A 346 9.28 22.06 5.61
C GLU A 346 10.78 21.68 5.69
N ASP A 347 11.58 22.46 6.43
CA ASP A 347 12.99 22.13 6.73
C ASP A 347 13.15 20.89 7.61
N TYR A 348 12.08 20.46 8.30
CA TYR A 348 12.04 19.28 9.14
C TYR A 348 11.03 18.26 8.60
N PRO A 349 11.38 16.96 8.58
CA PRO A 349 10.54 15.97 7.87
C PRO A 349 9.24 15.62 8.59
N VAL A 350 9.06 16.03 9.85
CA VAL A 350 7.93 15.58 10.68
C VAL A 350 6.57 16.07 10.19
N GLU A 351 6.52 17.25 9.54
CA GLU A 351 5.28 17.75 8.93
C GLU A 351 4.87 16.88 7.74
N LYS A 352 5.84 16.44 6.90
CA LYS A 352 5.61 15.53 5.77
C LYS A 352 5.10 14.18 6.28
N TYR A 353 5.73 13.60 7.31
CA TYR A 353 5.28 12.34 7.90
C TYR A 353 3.83 12.42 8.38
N TYR A 354 3.42 13.52 8.99
CA TYR A 354 2.03 13.73 9.42
C TYR A 354 1.05 13.75 8.24
N ARG A 355 1.39 14.46 7.16
CA ARG A 355 0.56 14.52 5.94
C ARG A 355 0.48 13.15 5.27
N ASP A 356 1.59 12.43 5.20
CA ASP A 356 1.67 11.10 4.58
C ASP A 356 0.92 10.05 5.40
N ALA A 357 1.02 10.08 6.73
CA ALA A 357 0.34 9.12 7.59
C ALA A 357 -1.19 9.18 7.46
N ARG A 358 -1.76 10.36 7.18
CA ARG A 358 -3.21 10.55 7.18
C ARG A 358 -3.97 9.65 6.21
N ILE A 359 -3.40 9.39 5.03
CA ILE A 359 -4.07 8.56 4.02
C ILE A 359 -4.22 7.10 4.45
N THR A 360 -3.35 6.60 5.32
CA THR A 360 -3.35 5.20 5.76
C THR A 360 -4.63 4.79 6.50
N GLN A 361 -5.40 5.75 7.03
CA GLN A 361 -6.71 5.51 7.62
C GLN A 361 -7.86 5.45 6.59
N ILE A 362 -7.60 5.85 5.34
CA ILE A 362 -8.64 6.05 4.32
C ILE A 362 -8.61 4.96 3.26
N TYR A 363 -7.47 4.78 2.58
CA TYR A 363 -7.40 3.82 1.46
C TYR A 363 -7.27 2.37 1.93
N GLU A 364 -7.47 1.44 1.00
CA GLU A 364 -7.54 -0.02 1.24
C GLU A 364 -8.53 -0.42 2.36
N GLY A 365 -9.63 0.32 2.41
CA GLY A 365 -10.68 0.19 3.41
C GLY A 365 -10.46 1.14 4.58
N SER A 366 -11.36 2.10 4.74
CA SER A 366 -11.27 3.09 5.83
C SER A 366 -11.27 2.46 7.21
N SER A 367 -10.87 3.22 8.24
CA SER A 367 -10.90 2.77 9.64
C SER A 367 -12.28 2.22 10.05
N GLU A 368 -13.37 2.81 9.52
CA GLU A 368 -14.74 2.35 9.76
C GLU A 368 -14.99 0.98 9.11
N ILE A 369 -14.49 0.76 7.88
CA ILE A 369 -14.60 -0.55 7.21
C ILE A 369 -13.80 -1.60 7.97
N GLN A 370 -12.59 -1.29 8.48
CA GLN A 370 -11.84 -2.23 9.31
C GLN A 370 -12.62 -2.63 10.55
N ARG A 371 -13.24 -1.67 11.25
CA ARG A 371 -14.09 -1.94 12.42
C ARG A 371 -15.29 -2.83 12.08
N LEU A 372 -15.94 -2.60 10.94
CA LEU A 372 -17.05 -3.44 10.48
C LEU A 372 -16.61 -4.88 10.20
N LEU A 373 -15.43 -5.08 9.60
CA LEU A 373 -14.87 -6.40 9.32
C LEU A 373 -14.53 -7.13 10.62
N ILE A 374 -13.83 -6.48 11.54
CA ILE A 374 -13.51 -7.05 12.86
C ILE A 374 -14.79 -7.42 13.60
N ALA A 375 -15.76 -6.51 13.67
CA ALA A 375 -17.03 -6.76 14.37
C ALA A 375 -17.83 -7.92 13.76
N ARG A 376 -17.74 -8.13 12.43
CA ARG A 376 -18.36 -9.28 11.78
C ARG A 376 -17.75 -10.60 12.22
N GLU A 377 -16.41 -10.67 12.29
CA GLU A 377 -15.71 -11.88 12.71
C GLU A 377 -15.97 -12.22 14.19
N LEU A 378 -16.15 -11.21 15.05
CA LEU A 378 -16.48 -11.40 16.46
C LEU A 378 -17.81 -12.15 16.69
N ARG A 379 -18.74 -12.14 15.70
CA ARG A 379 -19.99 -12.92 15.78
C ARG A 379 -19.75 -14.44 15.79
N HIS A 380 -18.60 -14.88 15.32
CA HIS A 380 -18.19 -16.28 15.22
C HIS A 380 -17.05 -16.62 16.20
N TYR A 381 -16.69 -15.65 17.08
CA TYR A 381 -15.62 -15.85 18.06
C TYR A 381 -16.06 -16.83 19.13
N ALA A 382 -15.36 -17.97 19.23
CA ALA A 382 -15.57 -18.93 20.30
C ALA A 382 -14.89 -18.41 21.59
N LEU A 383 -15.66 -18.33 22.68
CA LEU A 383 -15.16 -18.00 24.03
C LEU A 383 -14.53 -19.22 24.66
#